data_f67b59849edda7c3b1f4254d83b25daf
#
_entry.id   f67b59849edda7c3b1f4254d83b25daf
#
_cell.length_a   1.000
_cell.length_b   1.000
_cell.length_c   1.000
_cell.angle_alpha   90.00
_cell.angle_beta   90.00
_cell.angle_gamma   90.00
#
_symmetry.space_group_name_H-M   'P 1'
#
loop_
_entity.id
_entity.type
_entity.pdbx_description
1 polymer ?
#
loop_
_entity_poly.entity_id
_entity_poly.type
_entity_poly.pdbx_seq_one_letter_code
_entity_poly.pdbx_strand_id
1 'polypeptide(L)'
;MLLHYAQNSRAVRVAWLLEELNLPYTIKKYKLGDKEMREESYKKLNPLGRVPTLEDNELIISESGAIIQYIISKYGNNQFIPEINSKEFPSYLQWFHYAEGMIMPQMNIIVVETIFLPPDKRNEVNLARANKLLSKMLDVVEKNMENKNYLTGEFSAADMMTGHAVIMSKNLGIDFSNKPFLESYIKRLLSRPALKKAWSL
;
A
#
# COMPACT_ATOMS: atom_id res chain seq x y z
N MET A 1 -10.08 -13.37 -11.91
CA MET A 1 -9.14 -13.23 -10.77
C MET A 1 -9.93 -13.23 -9.47
N LEU A 2 -9.42 -13.88 -8.40
CA LEU A 2 -9.98 -13.81 -7.05
C LEU A 2 -8.94 -13.12 -6.14
N LEU A 3 -9.35 -12.00 -5.53
CA LEU A 3 -8.51 -11.27 -4.59
C LEU A 3 -8.94 -11.59 -3.15
N HIS A 4 -8.02 -12.11 -2.34
CA HIS A 4 -8.17 -12.21 -0.90
C HIS A 4 -7.87 -10.84 -0.27
N TYR A 5 -8.90 -10.28 0.36
CA TYR A 5 -8.94 -8.86 0.72
C TYR A 5 -9.31 -8.67 2.19
N ALA A 6 -8.67 -7.70 2.83
CA ALA A 6 -9.13 -7.11 4.08
C ALA A 6 -9.05 -5.58 3.98
N GLN A 7 -10.06 -4.90 4.48
CA GLN A 7 -10.07 -3.44 4.55
C GLN A 7 -8.91 -2.92 5.41
N ASN A 8 -8.40 -1.74 5.11
CA ASN A 8 -7.24 -1.14 5.79
C ASN A 8 -5.97 -2.01 5.74
N SER A 9 -5.81 -2.79 4.69
CA SER A 9 -4.63 -3.59 4.41
C SER A 9 -3.98 -3.24 3.08
N ARG A 10 -2.85 -3.85 2.80
CA ARG A 10 -2.18 -3.73 1.49
C ARG A 10 -3.01 -4.28 0.31
N ALA A 11 -4.07 -5.06 0.60
CA ALA A 11 -4.98 -5.56 -0.44
C ALA A 11 -5.75 -4.42 -1.15
N VAL A 12 -5.95 -3.29 -0.49
CA VAL A 12 -6.54 -2.08 -1.09
C VAL A 12 -5.75 -1.63 -2.31
N ARG A 13 -4.42 -1.74 -2.31
CA ARG A 13 -3.57 -1.37 -3.45
C ARG A 13 -3.87 -2.17 -4.70
N VAL A 14 -4.07 -3.49 -4.51
CA VAL A 14 -4.39 -4.42 -5.60
C VAL A 14 -5.80 -4.17 -6.13
N ALA A 15 -6.78 -4.04 -5.23
CA ALA A 15 -8.14 -3.69 -5.61
C ALA A 15 -8.18 -2.34 -6.36
N TRP A 16 -7.42 -1.35 -5.90
CA TRP A 16 -7.32 -0.04 -6.56
C TRP A 16 -6.83 -0.17 -8.00
N LEU A 17 -5.74 -0.94 -8.22
CA LEU A 17 -5.25 -1.18 -9.59
C LEU A 17 -6.29 -1.87 -10.46
N LEU A 18 -6.95 -2.91 -9.94
CA LEU A 18 -7.99 -3.64 -10.69
C LEU A 18 -9.14 -2.71 -11.11
N GLU A 19 -9.54 -1.79 -10.22
CA GLU A 19 -10.55 -0.77 -10.52
C GLU A 19 -10.06 0.29 -11.53
N GLU A 20 -8.81 0.75 -11.45
CA GLU A 20 -8.24 1.69 -12.43
C GLU A 20 -8.14 1.09 -13.83
N LEU A 21 -7.87 -0.22 -13.91
CA LEU A 21 -7.80 -0.96 -15.18
C LEU A 21 -9.18 -1.47 -15.67
N ASN A 22 -10.25 -1.29 -14.88
CA ASN A 22 -11.57 -1.85 -15.15
C ASN A 22 -11.54 -3.37 -15.41
N LEU A 23 -10.68 -4.10 -14.72
CA LEU A 23 -10.56 -5.55 -14.87
C LEU A 23 -11.61 -6.27 -14.03
N PRO A 24 -12.22 -7.35 -14.56
CA PRO A 24 -13.17 -8.16 -13.77
C PRO A 24 -12.43 -8.98 -12.70
N TYR A 25 -12.93 -8.92 -11.47
CA TYR A 25 -12.43 -9.72 -10.36
C TYR A 25 -13.52 -9.99 -9.32
N THR A 26 -13.31 -10.99 -8.50
CA THR A 26 -14.09 -11.27 -7.30
C THR A 26 -13.22 -11.10 -6.07
N ILE A 27 -13.86 -10.94 -4.91
CA ILE A 27 -13.14 -10.82 -3.64
C ILE A 27 -13.60 -11.87 -2.63
N LYS A 28 -12.65 -12.38 -1.85
CA LYS A 28 -12.92 -13.06 -0.59
C LYS A 28 -12.47 -12.14 0.54
N LYS A 29 -13.46 -11.65 1.32
CA LYS A 29 -13.21 -10.71 2.42
C LYS A 29 -12.81 -11.41 3.70
N TYR A 30 -11.89 -10.78 4.43
CA TYR A 30 -11.48 -11.14 5.78
C TYR A 30 -11.50 -9.90 6.67
N LYS A 31 -11.60 -10.09 7.96
CA LYS A 31 -11.24 -9.08 8.96
C LYS A 31 -9.75 -9.17 9.25
N LEU A 32 -9.07 -8.04 9.48
CA LEU A 32 -7.67 -8.05 9.90
C LEU A 32 -7.52 -8.85 11.19
N GLY A 33 -6.60 -9.83 11.18
CA GLY A 33 -6.40 -10.74 12.30
C GLY A 33 -7.39 -11.91 12.38
N ASP A 34 -8.23 -12.12 11.36
CA ASP A 34 -9.19 -13.21 11.30
C ASP A 34 -8.50 -14.57 11.49
N LYS A 35 -9.18 -15.45 12.25
CA LYS A 35 -8.70 -16.80 12.49
C LYS A 35 -8.64 -17.63 11.20
N GLU A 36 -9.58 -17.39 10.26
CA GLU A 36 -9.61 -18.06 8.97
C GLU A 36 -8.30 -17.91 8.19
N MET A 37 -7.63 -16.75 8.27
CA MET A 37 -6.33 -16.55 7.64
C MET A 37 -5.19 -17.38 8.27
N ARG A 38 -5.42 -17.99 9.43
CA ARG A 38 -4.46 -18.86 10.15
C ARG A 38 -4.74 -20.34 9.95
N GLU A 39 -5.87 -20.68 9.32
CA GLU A 39 -6.23 -22.06 9.04
C GLU A 39 -5.37 -22.64 7.91
N GLU A 40 -5.18 -23.94 7.94
CA GLU A 40 -4.38 -24.66 6.93
C GLU A 40 -4.92 -24.50 5.51
N SER A 41 -6.24 -24.33 5.37
CA SER A 41 -6.89 -24.03 4.07
C SER A 41 -6.35 -22.75 3.43
N TYR A 42 -6.24 -21.66 4.21
CA TYR A 42 -5.69 -20.40 3.71
C TYR A 42 -4.17 -20.41 3.64
N LYS A 43 -3.48 -21.06 4.58
CA LYS A 43 -2.01 -21.17 4.57
C LYS A 43 -1.46 -21.91 3.35
N LYS A 44 -2.25 -22.76 2.71
CA LYS A 44 -1.89 -23.35 1.41
C LYS A 44 -1.79 -22.31 0.30
N LEU A 45 -2.56 -21.22 0.39
CA LEU A 45 -2.53 -20.10 -0.55
C LEU A 45 -1.44 -19.08 -0.18
N ASN A 46 -1.34 -18.78 1.12
CA ASN A 46 -0.34 -17.86 1.66
C ASN A 46 0.17 -18.37 3.02
N PRO A 47 1.37 -18.96 3.07
CA PRO A 47 1.90 -19.58 4.29
C PRO A 47 2.01 -18.62 5.48
N LEU A 48 2.12 -17.30 5.24
CA LEU A 48 2.18 -16.28 6.28
C LEU A 48 0.79 -15.89 6.83
N GLY A 49 -0.30 -16.41 6.24
CA GLY A 49 -1.66 -16.08 6.67
C GLY A 49 -1.98 -14.58 6.53
N ARG A 50 -1.55 -13.95 5.42
CA ARG A 50 -1.69 -12.50 5.19
C ARG A 50 -2.42 -12.22 3.88
N VAL A 51 -2.95 -11.00 3.77
CA VAL A 51 -3.49 -10.42 2.55
C VAL A 51 -2.64 -9.23 2.09
N PRO A 52 -2.57 -8.95 0.76
CA PRO A 52 -3.29 -9.62 -0.33
C PRO A 52 -2.70 -10.96 -0.73
N THR A 53 -3.56 -11.82 -1.24
CA THR A 53 -3.21 -12.97 -2.09
C THR A 53 -4.12 -12.89 -3.31
N LEU A 54 -3.58 -13.11 -4.50
CA LEU A 54 -4.33 -13.15 -5.75
C LEU A 54 -4.28 -14.55 -6.32
N GLU A 55 -5.45 -15.07 -6.69
CA GLU A 55 -5.58 -16.27 -7.52
C GLU A 55 -5.96 -15.85 -8.94
N ASP A 56 -5.21 -16.30 -9.92
CA ASP A 56 -5.47 -16.09 -11.35
C ASP A 56 -5.27 -17.38 -12.12
N ASN A 57 -6.37 -18.11 -12.35
CA ASN A 57 -6.38 -19.48 -12.82
C ASN A 57 -5.59 -20.40 -11.87
N GLU A 58 -4.52 -21.03 -12.34
CA GLU A 58 -3.65 -21.89 -11.52
C GLU A 58 -2.57 -21.11 -10.74
N LEU A 59 -2.39 -19.82 -11.05
CA LEU A 59 -1.41 -18.99 -10.37
C LEU A 59 -1.95 -18.51 -9.03
N ILE A 60 -1.14 -18.66 -7.99
CA ILE A 60 -1.35 -18.02 -6.68
C ILE A 60 -0.13 -17.15 -6.41
N ILE A 61 -0.36 -15.87 -6.14
CA ILE A 61 0.70 -14.90 -5.88
C ILE A 61 0.36 -14.03 -4.68
N SER A 62 1.35 -13.78 -3.83
CA SER A 62 1.30 -12.84 -2.71
C SER A 62 2.26 -11.67 -2.96
N GLU A 63 2.39 -10.75 -2.00
CA GLU A 63 3.09 -9.47 -2.08
C GLU A 63 2.37 -8.44 -2.98
N SER A 64 1.86 -7.37 -2.38
CA SER A 64 1.07 -6.36 -3.10
C SER A 64 1.81 -5.74 -4.29
N GLY A 65 3.12 -5.50 -4.16
CA GLY A 65 3.96 -4.98 -5.24
C GLY A 65 4.12 -5.97 -6.37
N ALA A 66 4.38 -7.25 -6.07
CA ALA A 66 4.50 -8.31 -7.07
C ALA A 66 3.17 -8.51 -7.83
N ILE A 67 2.06 -8.52 -7.10
CA ILE A 67 0.71 -8.62 -7.69
C ILE A 67 0.44 -7.44 -8.63
N ILE A 68 0.75 -6.22 -8.23
CA ILE A 68 0.58 -5.02 -9.05
C ILE A 68 1.42 -5.13 -10.33
N GLN A 69 2.69 -5.47 -10.23
CA GLN A 69 3.55 -5.64 -11.41
C GLN A 69 3.04 -6.74 -12.35
N TYR A 70 2.62 -7.88 -11.79
CA TYR A 70 2.03 -8.98 -12.55
C TYR A 70 0.78 -8.53 -13.33
N ILE A 71 -0.17 -7.86 -12.65
CA ILE A 71 -1.43 -7.41 -13.29
C ILE A 71 -1.12 -6.41 -14.40
N ILE A 72 -0.26 -5.42 -14.16
CA ILE A 72 0.08 -4.41 -15.16
C ILE A 72 0.74 -5.05 -16.38
N SER A 73 1.70 -5.94 -16.16
CA SER A 73 2.44 -6.58 -17.26
C SER A 73 1.57 -7.52 -18.08
N LYS A 74 0.65 -8.25 -17.44
CA LYS A 74 -0.16 -9.26 -18.13
C LYS A 74 -1.46 -8.69 -18.71
N TYR A 75 -2.08 -7.75 -18.02
CA TYR A 75 -3.43 -7.27 -18.33
C TYR A 75 -3.53 -5.75 -18.55
N GLY A 76 -2.55 -4.99 -18.09
CA GLY A 76 -2.61 -3.53 -18.06
C GLY A 76 -1.92 -2.85 -19.23
N ASN A 77 -1.37 -3.56 -20.22
CA ASN A 77 -0.62 -2.97 -21.33
C ASN A 77 0.41 -1.92 -20.88
N ASN A 78 1.10 -2.21 -19.76
CA ASN A 78 2.05 -1.31 -19.11
C ASN A 78 1.49 0.06 -18.67
N GLN A 79 0.17 0.21 -18.57
CA GLN A 79 -0.42 1.41 -17.97
C GLN A 79 0.09 1.60 -16.54
N PHE A 80 0.23 2.84 -16.13
CA PHE A 80 0.72 3.22 -14.79
C PHE A 80 2.21 2.88 -14.51
N ILE A 81 2.98 2.57 -15.56
CA ILE A 81 4.44 2.45 -15.52
C ILE A 81 5.02 3.41 -16.56
N PRO A 82 5.94 4.31 -16.21
CA PRO A 82 6.67 5.10 -17.20
C PRO A 82 7.47 4.22 -18.17
N GLU A 83 7.67 4.70 -19.38
CA GLU A 83 8.51 4.02 -20.37
C GLU A 83 9.91 3.74 -19.79
N ILE A 84 10.44 2.53 -20.02
CA ILE A 84 11.69 2.06 -19.42
C ILE A 84 12.90 2.99 -19.71
N ASN A 85 12.90 3.63 -20.87
CA ASN A 85 13.96 4.57 -21.28
C ASN A 85 13.65 6.02 -20.92
N SER A 86 12.53 6.29 -20.22
CA SER A 86 12.21 7.64 -19.77
C SER A 86 13.04 8.07 -18.56
N LYS A 87 13.20 9.38 -18.37
CA LYS A 87 13.87 9.94 -17.19
C LYS A 87 13.08 9.72 -15.90
N GLU A 88 11.80 9.43 -15.98
CA GLU A 88 10.90 9.16 -14.88
C GLU A 88 11.02 7.73 -14.34
N PHE A 89 11.47 6.78 -15.15
CA PHE A 89 11.48 5.37 -14.79
C PHE A 89 12.33 5.04 -13.53
N PRO A 90 13.56 5.56 -13.37
CA PRO A 90 14.32 5.33 -12.13
C PRO A 90 13.60 5.89 -10.88
N SER A 91 12.99 7.07 -11.00
CA SER A 91 12.20 7.66 -9.91
C SER A 91 10.95 6.83 -9.61
N TYR A 92 10.28 6.30 -10.64
CA TYR A 92 9.16 5.38 -10.48
C TYR A 92 9.56 4.13 -9.66
N LEU A 93 10.66 3.47 -10.02
CA LEU A 93 11.14 2.31 -9.27
C LEU A 93 11.42 2.67 -7.81
N GLN A 94 12.12 3.78 -7.55
CA GLN A 94 12.39 4.25 -6.20
C GLN A 94 11.09 4.41 -5.40
N TRP A 95 10.11 5.13 -5.91
CA TRP A 95 8.87 5.38 -5.20
C TRP A 95 7.95 4.16 -5.13
N PHE A 96 8.00 3.26 -6.10
CA PHE A 96 7.27 2.00 -6.05
C PHE A 96 7.73 1.14 -4.87
N HIS A 97 9.05 1.04 -4.65
CA HIS A 97 9.63 0.25 -3.57
C HIS A 97 9.70 0.98 -2.22
N TYR A 98 9.59 2.31 -2.21
CA TYR A 98 9.69 3.13 -0.99
C TYR A 98 8.65 2.75 0.07
N ALA A 99 7.45 2.37 -0.34
CA ALA A 99 6.40 1.93 0.56
C ALA A 99 6.87 0.78 1.47
N GLU A 100 7.26 -0.34 0.89
CA GLU A 100 7.61 -1.55 1.65
C GLU A 100 9.04 -1.50 2.20
N GLY A 101 9.95 -0.81 1.51
CA GLY A 101 11.34 -0.68 1.97
C GLY A 101 11.53 0.32 3.11
N MET A 102 10.69 1.33 3.20
CA MET A 102 10.88 2.44 4.14
C MET A 102 9.69 2.66 5.07
N ILE A 103 8.51 3.01 4.55
CA ILE A 103 7.36 3.44 5.36
C ILE A 103 6.77 2.29 6.17
N MET A 104 6.41 1.20 5.49
CA MET A 104 5.66 0.11 6.11
C MET A 104 6.39 -0.63 7.23
N PRO A 105 7.74 -0.80 7.24
CA PRO A 105 8.43 -1.37 8.38
C PRO A 105 8.23 -0.57 9.66
N GLN A 106 8.28 0.76 9.59
CA GLN A 106 8.06 1.62 10.76
C GLN A 106 6.60 1.58 11.21
N MET A 107 5.67 1.62 10.26
CA MET A 107 4.25 1.47 10.57
C MET A 107 3.93 0.14 11.24
N ASN A 108 4.56 -0.97 10.82
CA ASN A 108 4.37 -2.26 11.45
C ASN A 108 4.80 -2.23 12.93
N ILE A 109 5.93 -1.59 13.26
CA ILE A 109 6.36 -1.41 14.66
C ILE A 109 5.32 -0.61 15.43
N ILE A 110 4.87 0.53 14.89
CA ILE A 110 3.87 1.38 15.55
C ILE A 110 2.57 0.61 15.81
N VAL A 111 2.07 -0.13 14.81
CA VAL A 111 0.84 -0.94 14.95
C VAL A 111 1.01 -2.03 16.02
N VAL A 112 2.16 -2.70 16.06
CA VAL A 112 2.43 -3.72 17.08
C VAL A 112 2.44 -3.09 18.46
N GLU A 113 3.18 -1.99 18.64
CA GLU A 113 3.36 -1.34 19.94
C GLU A 113 2.09 -0.59 20.43
N THR A 114 1.19 -0.17 19.51
CA THR A 114 0.00 0.61 19.91
C THR A 114 -1.29 -0.18 19.91
N ILE A 115 -1.42 -1.17 19.02
CA ILE A 115 -2.69 -1.88 18.78
C ILE A 115 -2.64 -3.34 19.24
N PHE A 116 -1.56 -4.07 18.91
CA PHE A 116 -1.52 -5.51 19.15
C PHE A 116 -0.99 -5.88 20.53
N LEU A 117 -0.03 -5.14 21.07
CA LEU A 117 0.51 -5.41 22.40
C LEU A 117 -0.34 -4.75 23.50
N PRO A 118 -0.62 -5.47 24.59
CA PRO A 118 -1.20 -4.86 25.77
C PRO A 118 -0.23 -3.82 26.38
N PRO A 119 -0.73 -2.78 27.08
CA PRO A 119 0.08 -1.64 27.53
C PRO A 119 1.34 -2.01 28.31
N ASP A 120 1.26 -3.04 29.15
CA ASP A 120 2.36 -3.53 29.99
C ASP A 120 3.49 -4.22 29.23
N LYS A 121 3.27 -4.55 27.95
CA LYS A 121 4.26 -5.18 27.06
C LYS A 121 4.80 -4.26 25.96
N ARG A 122 4.35 -3.02 25.93
CA ARG A 122 4.77 -2.03 24.91
C ARG A 122 6.17 -1.52 25.19
N ASN A 123 6.95 -1.35 24.12
CA ASN A 123 8.27 -0.74 24.20
C ASN A 123 8.22 0.70 23.68
N GLU A 124 8.16 1.65 24.62
CA GLU A 124 8.07 3.09 24.29
C GLU A 124 9.29 3.62 23.52
N VAL A 125 10.49 3.05 23.75
CA VAL A 125 11.71 3.43 23.04
C VAL A 125 11.62 3.02 21.56
N ASN A 126 11.16 1.80 21.30
CA ASN A 126 10.91 1.33 19.92
C ASN A 126 9.83 2.15 19.24
N LEU A 127 8.74 2.44 19.94
CA LEU A 127 7.65 3.26 19.43
C LEU A 127 8.12 4.68 19.07
N ALA A 128 8.83 5.34 19.99
CA ALA A 128 9.37 6.69 19.76
C ALA A 128 10.35 6.71 18.58
N ARG A 129 11.23 5.70 18.47
CA ARG A 129 12.15 5.56 17.35
C ARG A 129 11.41 5.36 16.02
N ALA A 130 10.42 4.46 15.99
CA ALA A 130 9.64 4.20 14.78
C ALA A 130 8.89 5.45 14.31
N ASN A 131 8.24 6.18 15.21
CA ASN A 131 7.56 7.46 14.91
C ASN A 131 8.54 8.49 14.32
N LYS A 132 9.71 8.65 14.95
CA LYS A 132 10.74 9.60 14.46
C LYS A 132 11.25 9.22 13.06
N LEU A 133 11.49 7.93 12.79
CA LEU A 133 11.94 7.45 11.49
C LEU A 133 10.85 7.61 10.45
N LEU A 134 9.61 7.23 10.77
CA LEU A 134 8.48 7.39 9.86
C LEU A 134 8.26 8.87 9.49
N SER A 135 8.31 9.78 10.46
CA SER A 135 8.21 11.22 10.18
C SER A 135 9.26 11.68 9.17
N LYS A 136 10.54 11.29 9.36
CA LYS A 136 11.62 11.61 8.41
C LYS A 136 11.39 11.03 7.01
N MET A 137 10.86 9.81 6.93
CA MET A 137 10.54 9.18 5.63
C MET A 137 9.40 9.93 4.94
N LEU A 138 8.41 10.40 5.69
CA LEU A 138 7.34 11.23 5.16
C LEU A 138 7.84 12.62 4.75
N ASP A 139 8.84 13.20 5.43
CA ASP A 139 9.47 14.46 5.02
C ASP A 139 10.15 14.35 3.63
N VAL A 140 10.73 13.20 3.32
CA VAL A 140 11.30 12.93 2.00
C VAL A 140 10.21 12.92 0.92
N VAL A 141 9.05 12.29 1.22
CA VAL A 141 7.91 12.28 0.29
C VAL A 141 7.32 13.69 0.17
N GLU A 142 7.15 14.41 1.28
CA GLU A 142 6.68 15.81 1.31
C GLU A 142 7.50 16.68 0.36
N LYS A 143 8.83 16.64 0.50
CA LYS A 143 9.74 17.39 -0.36
C LYS A 143 9.62 16.99 -1.84
N ASN A 144 9.44 15.71 -2.14
CA ASN A 144 9.25 15.27 -3.52
C ASN A 144 7.93 15.77 -4.13
N MET A 145 6.91 15.96 -3.30
CA MET A 145 5.59 16.42 -3.76
C MET A 145 5.51 17.92 -4.01
N GLU A 146 6.54 18.69 -3.65
CA GLU A 146 6.63 20.11 -3.99
C GLU A 146 6.52 20.29 -5.50
N ASN A 147 5.54 21.07 -5.94
CA ASN A 147 5.24 21.34 -7.36
C ASN A 147 4.88 20.11 -8.21
N LYS A 148 4.47 18.98 -7.59
CA LYS A 148 4.04 17.78 -8.28
C LYS A 148 2.62 17.36 -7.88
N ASN A 149 1.91 16.80 -8.84
CA ASN A 149 0.61 16.18 -8.59
C ASN A 149 0.74 14.73 -8.09
N TYR A 150 1.72 14.00 -8.59
CA TYR A 150 2.01 12.61 -8.28
C TYR A 150 3.50 12.38 -8.13
N LEU A 151 3.91 11.26 -7.57
CA LEU A 151 5.30 10.98 -7.17
C LEU A 151 6.31 11.14 -8.32
N THR A 152 5.90 10.79 -9.54
CA THR A 152 6.71 10.89 -10.76
C THR A 152 6.20 11.95 -11.74
N GLY A 153 5.27 12.82 -11.30
CA GLY A 153 4.59 13.82 -12.14
C GLY A 153 3.22 13.33 -12.59
N GLU A 154 3.14 12.22 -13.28
CA GLU A 154 1.91 11.54 -13.66
C GLU A 154 1.57 10.42 -12.69
N PHE A 155 0.24 10.08 -12.62
CA PHE A 155 -0.24 9.00 -11.78
C PHE A 155 0.29 7.64 -12.25
N SER A 156 0.86 6.87 -11.32
CA SER A 156 1.51 5.60 -11.60
C SER A 156 1.28 4.57 -10.48
N ALA A 157 1.74 3.34 -10.70
CA ALA A 157 1.70 2.32 -9.65
C ALA A 157 2.58 2.66 -8.44
N ALA A 158 3.54 3.58 -8.56
CA ALA A 158 4.27 4.13 -7.42
C ALA A 158 3.34 4.87 -6.45
N ASP A 159 2.31 5.58 -6.96
CA ASP A 159 1.31 6.25 -6.14
C ASP A 159 0.37 5.24 -5.46
N MET A 160 0.06 4.13 -6.13
CA MET A 160 -0.71 3.05 -5.52
C MET A 160 0.05 2.40 -4.36
N MET A 161 1.36 2.26 -4.46
CA MET A 161 2.21 1.70 -3.40
C MET A 161 2.49 2.72 -2.29
N THR A 162 3.23 3.76 -2.60
CA THR A 162 3.70 4.75 -1.61
C THR A 162 2.59 5.72 -1.21
N GLY A 163 1.73 6.14 -2.12
CA GLY A 163 0.57 6.97 -1.78
C GLY A 163 -0.39 6.27 -0.81
N HIS A 164 -0.67 4.99 -1.02
CA HIS A 164 -1.44 4.20 -0.05
C HIS A 164 -0.74 4.15 1.32
N ALA A 165 0.58 3.93 1.37
CA ALA A 165 1.32 3.92 2.63
C ALA A 165 1.27 5.27 3.36
N VAL A 166 1.32 6.39 2.62
CA VAL A 166 1.14 7.76 3.15
C VAL A 166 -0.26 7.94 3.74
N ILE A 167 -1.31 7.51 3.03
CA ILE A 167 -2.69 7.56 3.54
C ILE A 167 -2.82 6.74 4.83
N MET A 168 -2.28 5.52 4.83
CA MET A 168 -2.33 4.65 6.01
C MET A 168 -1.56 5.25 7.20
N SER A 169 -0.44 5.95 6.95
CA SER A 169 0.31 6.65 8.01
C SER A 169 -0.56 7.74 8.65
N LYS A 170 -1.29 8.52 7.85
CA LYS A 170 -2.23 9.52 8.37
C LYS A 170 -3.37 8.88 9.16
N ASN A 171 -3.95 7.81 8.67
CA ASN A 171 -5.02 7.07 9.36
C ASN A 171 -4.55 6.46 10.69
N LEU A 172 -3.26 6.16 10.81
CA LEU A 172 -2.64 5.69 12.06
C LEU A 172 -2.40 6.82 13.08
N GLY A 173 -2.67 8.07 12.72
CA GLY A 173 -2.53 9.24 13.61
C GLY A 173 -1.15 9.89 13.60
N ILE A 174 -0.33 9.61 12.59
CA ILE A 174 0.96 10.32 12.44
C ILE A 174 0.70 11.80 12.14
N ASP A 175 1.50 12.66 12.72
CA ASP A 175 1.38 14.11 12.55
C ASP A 175 1.76 14.56 11.13
N PHE A 176 0.83 15.27 10.50
CA PHE A 176 0.96 15.87 9.16
C PHE A 176 0.90 17.40 9.18
N SER A 177 0.92 18.03 10.36
CA SER A 177 0.76 19.50 10.51
C SER A 177 1.74 20.30 9.65
N ASN A 178 2.96 19.81 9.48
CA ASN A 178 4.01 20.45 8.69
C ASN A 178 4.22 19.80 7.30
N LYS A 179 3.18 19.17 6.73
CA LYS A 179 3.25 18.41 5.48
C LYS A 179 2.13 18.80 4.51
N PRO A 180 2.04 20.09 4.09
CA PRO A 180 0.93 20.58 3.26
C PRO A 180 0.86 19.93 1.87
N PHE A 181 1.99 19.54 1.29
CA PHE A 181 2.01 18.87 -0.01
C PHE A 181 1.47 17.43 0.10
N LEU A 182 1.81 16.72 1.18
CA LEU A 182 1.22 15.40 1.46
C LEU A 182 -0.28 15.48 1.75
N GLU A 183 -0.73 16.50 2.47
CA GLU A 183 -2.16 16.73 2.68
C GLU A 183 -2.92 16.92 1.35
N SER A 184 -2.36 17.72 0.45
CA SER A 184 -2.91 17.95 -0.89
C SER A 184 -2.86 16.69 -1.74
N TYR A 185 -1.77 15.93 -1.66
CA TYR A 185 -1.58 14.66 -2.35
C TYR A 185 -2.60 13.61 -1.89
N ILE A 186 -2.77 13.43 -0.57
CA ILE A 186 -3.77 12.52 0.00
C ILE A 186 -5.18 12.88 -0.50
N LYS A 187 -5.55 14.15 -0.47
CA LYS A 187 -6.86 14.61 -0.97
C LYS A 187 -7.05 14.23 -2.44
N ARG A 188 -6.01 14.40 -3.26
CA ARG A 188 -6.04 14.06 -4.69
C ARG A 188 -6.18 12.54 -4.89
N LEU A 189 -5.44 11.73 -4.16
CA LEU A 189 -5.57 10.27 -4.24
C LEU A 189 -6.97 9.82 -3.80
N LEU A 190 -7.46 10.31 -2.67
CA LEU A 190 -8.79 9.96 -2.15
C LEU A 190 -9.94 10.48 -3.02
N SER A 191 -9.70 11.44 -3.92
CA SER A 191 -10.72 11.86 -4.89
C SER A 191 -10.93 10.87 -6.04
N ARG A 192 -9.98 9.96 -6.28
CA ARG A 192 -10.05 8.97 -7.38
C ARG A 192 -11.17 7.96 -7.15
N PRO A 193 -12.10 7.81 -8.12
CA PRO A 193 -13.23 6.87 -7.96
C PRO A 193 -12.79 5.43 -7.69
N ALA A 194 -11.74 4.97 -8.39
CA ALA A 194 -11.19 3.62 -8.23
C ALA A 194 -10.67 3.36 -6.80
N LEU A 195 -9.97 4.33 -6.19
CA LEU A 195 -9.51 4.19 -4.82
C LEU A 195 -10.68 4.18 -3.83
N LYS A 196 -11.67 5.06 -4.02
CA LYS A 196 -12.89 5.08 -3.17
C LYS A 196 -13.58 3.72 -3.19
N LYS A 197 -13.77 3.15 -4.40
CA LYS A 197 -14.39 1.83 -4.55
C LYS A 197 -13.55 0.75 -3.89
N ALA A 198 -12.23 0.72 -4.16
CA ALA A 198 -11.32 -0.25 -3.56
C ALA A 198 -11.30 -0.20 -2.03
N TRP A 199 -11.52 0.96 -1.43
CA TRP A 199 -11.54 1.13 0.04
C TRP A 199 -12.86 0.73 0.68
N SER A 200 -13.96 0.80 -0.09
CA SER A 200 -15.31 0.47 0.38
C SER A 200 -15.70 -1.00 0.22
N LEU A 201 -14.82 -1.81 -0.35
CA LEU A 201 -15.04 -3.25 -0.57
C LEU A 201 -15.24 -4.04 0.72
#